data_e0e2eae066c8f9f460d19ae70c58ee80
#
_entry.id   e0e2eae066c8f9f460d19ae70c58ee80
#
_cell.length_a   1.000
_cell.length_b   1.000
_cell.length_c   1.000
_cell.angle_alpha   90.00
_cell.angle_beta   90.00
_cell.angle_gamma   90.00
#
_symmetry.space_group_name_H-M   'P 1'
#
loop_
_entity.id
_entity.type
_entity.pdbx_description
1 polymer ?
#
loop_
_entity_poly.entity_id
_entity_poly.type
_entity_poly.pdbx_seq_one_letter_code
_entity_poly.pdbx_strand_id
1 'polypeptide(L)'
;AVENIGTMAGRQVVQVYLSKPAGKLDAPWQELCAFAKTRALAPGEAETVSCTFTLPEMAAYDAETASYILEAGDYLVRVGVSSAETAPSAVLHLGKTVTTLQAKNVLGSTDFTDLTAPAAAMERPEGVPVIEIDPASIVCETIDYDRTEEVLPEVDALTKEDASLLLIGDFDPNAKGFASMIGAAGRHVC
;
A
#
# COMPACT_ATOMS: atom_id res chain seq x y z
N ALA A 1 -9.02 -13.72 17.77
CA ALA A 1 -8.21 -13.90 18.97
C ALA A 1 -6.98 -14.75 18.64
N VAL A 2 -5.91 -14.56 19.37
CA VAL A 2 -4.66 -15.31 19.31
C VAL A 2 -4.45 -15.99 20.65
N GLU A 3 -4.21 -17.29 20.66
CA GLU A 3 -3.93 -18.08 21.85
C GLU A 3 -2.53 -18.70 21.77
N ASN A 4 -1.79 -18.69 22.87
CA ASN A 4 -0.52 -19.37 22.96
C ASN A 4 -0.74 -20.86 23.35
N ILE A 5 -0.70 -21.72 22.36
CA ILE A 5 -0.81 -23.19 22.54
C ILE A 5 0.53 -23.88 22.79
N GLY A 6 1.62 -23.11 22.87
CA GLY A 6 2.96 -23.62 23.16
C GLY A 6 3.24 -23.77 24.65
N THR A 7 4.49 -24.11 24.97
CA THR A 7 4.96 -24.32 26.34
C THR A 7 5.78 -23.19 26.92
N MET A 8 6.07 -22.16 26.10
CA MET A 8 6.86 -20.98 26.48
C MET A 8 6.08 -19.69 26.16
N ALA A 9 6.33 -18.64 26.94
CA ALA A 9 5.77 -17.34 26.65
C ALA A 9 6.30 -16.79 25.32
N GLY A 10 5.41 -16.21 24.51
CA GLY A 10 5.75 -15.70 23.18
C GLY A 10 4.84 -14.59 22.71
N ARG A 11 5.18 -14.01 21.58
CA ARG A 11 4.38 -12.99 20.87
C ARG A 11 4.14 -13.47 19.45
N GLN A 12 2.97 -13.13 18.90
CA GLN A 12 2.61 -13.42 17.50
C GLN A 12 2.22 -12.14 16.78
N VAL A 13 2.60 -12.06 15.50
CA VAL A 13 2.09 -11.02 14.59
C VAL A 13 0.92 -11.61 13.80
N VAL A 14 -0.23 -10.94 13.87
CA VAL A 14 -1.37 -11.20 13.00
C VAL A 14 -1.28 -10.27 11.82
N GLN A 15 -1.44 -10.82 10.63
CA GLN A 15 -1.38 -10.07 9.37
C GLN A 15 -2.73 -10.19 8.66
N VAL A 16 -3.21 -9.06 8.15
CA VAL A 16 -4.45 -8.99 7.36
C VAL A 16 -4.08 -8.64 5.94
N TYR A 17 -4.56 -9.44 5.02
CA TYR A 17 -4.35 -9.29 3.59
C TYR A 17 -5.67 -9.07 2.88
N LEU A 18 -5.62 -8.37 1.76
CA LEU A 18 -6.75 -8.19 0.86
C LEU A 18 -6.41 -8.76 -0.51
N SER A 19 -7.25 -9.65 -1.02
CA SER A 19 -7.24 -10.08 -2.41
C SER A 19 -8.31 -9.29 -3.16
N LYS A 20 -7.92 -8.64 -4.26
CA LYS A 20 -8.82 -7.82 -5.08
C LYS A 20 -9.62 -8.69 -6.05
N PRO A 21 -10.81 -8.24 -6.52
CA PRO A 21 -11.54 -8.95 -7.56
C PRO A 21 -10.72 -9.05 -8.85
N ALA A 22 -10.92 -10.12 -9.63
CA ALA A 22 -10.39 -10.19 -10.97
C ALA A 22 -11.14 -9.22 -11.87
N GLY A 23 -10.52 -8.11 -12.21
CA GLY A 23 -11.11 -7.02 -12.97
C GLY A 23 -10.27 -6.64 -14.19
N LYS A 24 -10.35 -5.37 -14.59
CA LYS A 24 -9.58 -4.78 -15.68
C LYS A 24 -8.10 -4.62 -15.30
N LEU A 25 -7.85 -4.27 -14.03
CA LEU A 25 -6.51 -3.96 -13.55
C LEU A 25 -5.82 -5.22 -13.03
N ASP A 26 -4.53 -5.36 -13.37
CA ASP A 26 -3.70 -6.40 -12.78
C ASP A 26 -3.47 -6.11 -11.29
N ALA A 27 -3.59 -7.15 -10.47
CA ALA A 27 -3.45 -7.03 -9.04
C ALA A 27 -2.69 -8.26 -8.48
N PRO A 28 -1.90 -8.08 -7.41
CA PRO A 28 -1.28 -9.21 -6.75
C PRO A 28 -2.33 -10.13 -6.14
N TRP A 29 -1.99 -11.41 -5.98
CA TRP A 29 -2.86 -12.41 -5.35
C TRP A 29 -3.43 -11.94 -4.02
N GLN A 30 -2.62 -11.28 -3.21
CA GLN A 30 -3.03 -10.62 -1.97
C GLN A 30 -2.04 -9.51 -1.62
N GLU A 31 -2.51 -8.50 -0.94
CA GLU A 31 -1.76 -7.34 -0.47
C GLU A 31 -1.88 -7.21 1.04
N LEU A 32 -0.79 -6.94 1.75
CA LEU A 32 -0.84 -6.67 3.20
C LEU A 32 -1.50 -5.32 3.44
N CYS A 33 -2.63 -5.31 4.13
CA CYS A 33 -3.38 -4.09 4.43
C CYS A 33 -3.33 -3.68 5.91
N ALA A 34 -3.06 -4.61 6.82
CA ALA A 34 -2.88 -4.30 8.22
C ALA A 34 -2.12 -5.40 8.97
N PHE A 35 -1.54 -5.07 10.09
CA PHE A 35 -0.98 -6.04 11.01
C PHE A 35 -1.04 -5.54 12.47
N ALA A 36 -1.01 -6.48 13.41
CA ALA A 36 -0.89 -6.18 14.83
C ALA A 36 -0.07 -7.28 15.52
N LYS A 37 0.62 -6.89 16.58
CA LYS A 37 1.43 -7.83 17.37
C LYS A 37 0.82 -7.97 18.76
N THR A 38 0.70 -9.21 19.24
CA THR A 38 0.25 -9.50 20.60
C THR A 38 1.26 -9.01 21.64
N ARG A 39 0.81 -8.79 22.87
CA ARG A 39 1.70 -8.79 24.02
C ARG A 39 2.38 -10.17 24.16
N ALA A 40 3.30 -10.31 25.10
CA ALA A 40 3.80 -11.63 25.46
C ALA A 40 2.67 -12.42 26.14
N LEU A 41 2.31 -13.57 25.55
CA LEU A 41 1.28 -14.48 26.06
C LEU A 41 1.96 -15.66 26.75
N ALA A 42 1.59 -15.92 27.98
CA ALA A 42 1.97 -17.16 28.67
C ALA A 42 1.27 -18.36 28.01
N PRO A 43 1.76 -19.62 28.24
CA PRO A 43 1.07 -20.81 27.76
C PRO A 43 -0.40 -20.86 28.20
N GLY A 44 -1.32 -21.07 27.23
CA GLY A 44 -2.77 -21.08 27.45
C GLY A 44 -3.39 -19.67 27.49
N GLU A 45 -2.60 -18.61 27.40
CA GLU A 45 -3.11 -17.23 27.43
C GLU A 45 -3.54 -16.78 26.03
N ALA A 46 -4.63 -16.02 25.96
CA ALA A 46 -5.17 -15.49 24.72
C ALA A 46 -5.30 -13.96 24.74
N GLU A 47 -5.26 -13.35 23.56
CA GLU A 47 -5.50 -11.93 23.35
C GLU A 47 -6.29 -11.68 22.07
N THR A 48 -7.20 -10.73 22.11
CA THR A 48 -7.84 -10.20 20.90
C THR A 48 -7.09 -8.96 20.45
N VAL A 49 -6.51 -9.00 19.26
CA VAL A 49 -5.89 -7.85 18.60
C VAL A 49 -6.83 -7.26 17.57
N SER A 50 -6.78 -5.94 17.40
CA SER A 50 -7.50 -5.23 16.35
C SER A 50 -6.55 -4.78 15.26
N CYS A 51 -6.92 -5.04 14.01
CA CYS A 51 -6.24 -4.54 12.82
C CYS A 51 -7.21 -3.65 12.06
N THR A 52 -6.79 -2.45 11.70
CA THR A 52 -7.61 -1.48 10.98
C THR A 52 -6.92 -1.10 9.68
N PHE A 53 -7.67 -1.02 8.60
CA PHE A 53 -7.25 -0.51 7.30
C PHE A 53 -8.41 0.23 6.65
N THR A 54 -8.12 1.07 5.66
CA THR A 54 -9.13 1.74 4.85
C THR A 54 -9.15 1.15 3.45
N LEU A 55 -10.34 0.87 2.94
CA LEU A 55 -10.48 0.28 1.61
C LEU A 55 -9.92 1.18 0.49
N PRO A 56 -10.09 2.53 0.52
CA PRO A 56 -9.47 3.42 -0.46
C PRO A 56 -7.95 3.30 -0.60
N GLU A 57 -7.22 2.98 0.48
CA GLU A 57 -5.76 2.77 0.42
C GLU A 57 -5.37 1.56 -0.42
N MET A 58 -6.32 0.65 -0.65
CA MET A 58 -6.13 -0.56 -1.47
C MET A 58 -6.52 -0.35 -2.94
N ALA A 59 -6.81 0.88 -3.37
CA ALA A 59 -7.14 1.19 -4.76
C ALA A 59 -5.95 0.93 -5.69
N ALA A 60 -6.23 0.54 -6.92
CA ALA A 60 -5.23 0.33 -7.97
C ALA A 60 -5.26 1.49 -8.98
N TYR A 61 -4.11 1.82 -9.56
CA TYR A 61 -4.00 2.89 -10.54
C TYR A 61 -4.47 2.42 -11.92
N ASP A 62 -5.44 3.11 -12.48
CA ASP A 62 -5.90 2.96 -13.85
C ASP A 62 -5.24 4.01 -14.74
N ALA A 63 -4.29 3.59 -15.56
CA ALA A 63 -3.54 4.48 -16.45
C ALA A 63 -4.40 5.10 -17.56
N GLU A 64 -5.52 4.46 -17.96
CA GLU A 64 -6.41 4.99 -18.99
C GLU A 64 -7.17 6.22 -18.50
N THR A 65 -7.58 6.20 -17.24
CA THR A 65 -8.33 7.32 -16.63
C THR A 65 -7.46 8.21 -15.76
N ALA A 66 -6.18 7.86 -15.58
CA ALA A 66 -5.25 8.53 -14.68
C ALA A 66 -5.82 8.66 -13.26
N SER A 67 -6.40 7.58 -12.73
CA SER A 67 -7.06 7.60 -11.43
C SER A 67 -6.79 6.34 -10.63
N TYR A 68 -6.91 6.44 -9.30
CA TYR A 68 -6.95 5.26 -8.43
C TYR A 68 -8.39 4.81 -8.29
N ILE A 69 -8.64 3.53 -8.54
CA ILE A 69 -9.98 2.95 -8.51
C ILE A 69 -10.05 1.71 -7.64
N LEU A 70 -11.23 1.50 -7.07
CA LEU A 70 -11.66 0.21 -6.54
C LEU A 70 -12.64 -0.38 -7.54
N GLU A 71 -12.31 -1.50 -8.14
CA GLU A 71 -13.18 -2.16 -9.10
C GLU A 71 -14.38 -2.84 -8.41
N ALA A 72 -15.49 -2.89 -9.07
CA ALA A 72 -16.66 -3.64 -8.58
C ALA A 72 -16.30 -5.12 -8.42
N GLY A 73 -16.78 -5.73 -7.36
CA GLY A 73 -16.56 -7.16 -7.11
C GLY A 73 -16.34 -7.48 -5.64
N ASP A 74 -15.85 -8.70 -5.40
CA ASP A 74 -15.60 -9.23 -4.08
C ASP A 74 -14.14 -9.07 -3.69
N TYR A 75 -13.90 -8.35 -2.63
CA TYR A 75 -12.60 -8.20 -1.98
C TYR A 75 -12.50 -9.20 -0.84
N LEU A 76 -11.56 -10.13 -0.92
CA LEU A 76 -11.42 -11.20 0.06
C LEU A 76 -10.45 -10.79 1.16
N VAL A 77 -10.97 -10.57 2.36
CA VAL A 77 -10.15 -10.33 3.55
C VAL A 77 -9.60 -11.66 4.05
N ARG A 78 -8.28 -11.74 4.15
CA ARG A 78 -7.56 -12.93 4.60
C ARG A 78 -6.76 -12.58 5.86
N VAL A 79 -6.75 -13.49 6.81
CA VAL A 79 -6.01 -13.33 8.07
C VAL A 79 -5.03 -14.48 8.23
N GLY A 80 -3.84 -14.16 8.66
CA GLY A 80 -2.81 -15.18 8.84
C GLY A 80 -1.61 -14.70 9.65
N VAL A 81 -0.59 -15.53 9.68
CA VAL A 81 0.68 -15.24 10.37
C VAL A 81 1.79 -14.87 9.39
N SER A 82 1.58 -15.16 8.12
CA SER A 82 2.49 -14.83 7.02
C SER A 82 1.71 -14.75 5.71
N SER A 83 2.34 -14.25 4.64
CA SER A 83 1.73 -14.24 3.29
C SER A 83 1.49 -15.65 2.73
N ALA A 84 2.21 -16.66 3.20
CA ALA A 84 2.03 -18.04 2.79
C ALA A 84 0.92 -18.77 3.56
N GLU A 85 0.58 -18.27 4.76
CA GLU A 85 -0.35 -18.92 5.69
C GLU A 85 -1.48 -17.95 6.03
N THR A 86 -2.42 -17.79 5.10
CA THR A 86 -3.61 -16.95 5.25
C THR A 86 -4.88 -17.74 5.01
N ALA A 87 -5.95 -17.42 5.73
CA ALA A 87 -7.27 -17.98 5.55
C ALA A 87 -8.31 -16.86 5.28
N PRO A 88 -9.28 -17.12 4.39
CA PRO A 88 -10.41 -16.21 4.19
C PRO A 88 -11.17 -16.00 5.49
N SER A 89 -11.50 -14.74 5.79
CA SER A 89 -12.19 -14.36 7.04
C SER A 89 -13.45 -13.53 6.79
N ALA A 90 -13.50 -12.78 5.68
CA ALA A 90 -14.66 -12.02 5.27
C ALA A 90 -14.57 -11.69 3.76
N VAL A 91 -15.71 -11.33 3.17
CA VAL A 91 -15.81 -10.74 1.84
C VAL A 91 -16.35 -9.32 1.99
N LEU A 92 -15.67 -8.34 1.38
CA LEU A 92 -16.19 -7.00 1.20
C LEU A 92 -16.73 -6.91 -0.23
N HIS A 93 -18.04 -6.76 -0.37
CA HIS A 93 -18.67 -6.67 -1.69
C HIS A 93 -18.89 -5.22 -2.09
N LEU A 94 -18.28 -4.80 -3.21
CA LEU A 94 -18.46 -3.48 -3.80
C LEU A 94 -19.25 -3.62 -5.11
N GLY A 95 -20.50 -3.19 -5.10
CA GLY A 95 -21.41 -3.39 -6.24
C GLY A 95 -21.11 -2.52 -7.47
N LYS A 96 -20.24 -1.51 -7.35
CA LYS A 96 -19.91 -0.57 -8.42
C LYS A 96 -18.47 -0.09 -8.28
N THR A 97 -17.75 0.00 -9.41
CA THR A 97 -16.43 0.62 -9.46
C THR A 97 -16.47 2.09 -9.02
N VAL A 98 -15.57 2.49 -8.16
CA VAL A 98 -15.46 3.85 -7.65
C VAL A 98 -14.04 4.38 -7.81
N THR A 99 -13.93 5.66 -8.11
CA THR A 99 -12.66 6.39 -8.08
C THR A 99 -12.40 6.90 -6.68
N THR A 100 -11.23 6.62 -6.14
CA THR A 100 -10.81 7.08 -4.81
C THR A 100 -9.93 8.31 -4.88
N LEU A 101 -9.15 8.45 -5.96
CA LEU A 101 -8.30 9.61 -6.20
C LEU A 101 -8.21 9.88 -7.70
N GLN A 102 -8.52 11.12 -8.11
CA GLN A 102 -8.28 11.58 -9.46
C GLN A 102 -6.89 12.22 -9.56
N ALA A 103 -6.05 11.65 -10.41
CA ALA A 103 -4.71 12.14 -10.72
C ALA A 103 -4.64 12.73 -12.15
N LYS A 104 -3.46 13.10 -12.58
CA LYS A 104 -3.13 13.45 -13.98
C LYS A 104 -2.00 12.56 -14.46
N ASN A 105 -2.07 12.09 -15.69
CA ASN A 105 -0.94 11.43 -16.32
C ASN A 105 0.05 12.47 -16.83
N VAL A 106 1.14 12.69 -16.09
CA VAL A 106 2.17 13.69 -16.43
C VAL A 106 3.40 13.08 -17.11
N LEU A 107 3.52 11.72 -17.10
CA LEU A 107 4.66 11.02 -17.68
C LEU A 107 4.37 10.42 -19.06
N GLY A 108 3.11 10.53 -19.53
CA GLY A 108 2.68 9.94 -20.80
C GLY A 108 2.47 8.43 -20.71
N SER A 109 2.57 7.76 -21.85
CA SER A 109 2.43 6.31 -21.97
C SER A 109 3.74 5.68 -22.46
N THR A 110 3.94 4.43 -22.10
CA THR A 110 5.02 3.59 -22.62
C THR A 110 4.45 2.63 -23.67
N ASP A 111 5.27 2.19 -24.60
CA ASP A 111 4.88 1.26 -25.66
C ASP A 111 5.40 -0.18 -25.44
N PHE A 112 5.73 -0.52 -24.20
CA PHE A 112 6.03 -1.89 -23.82
C PHE A 112 4.79 -2.61 -23.27
N THR A 113 4.80 -3.93 -23.42
CA THR A 113 3.74 -4.79 -22.87
C THR A 113 4.21 -5.39 -21.56
N ASP A 114 3.44 -5.18 -20.50
CA ASP A 114 3.70 -5.77 -19.19
C ASP A 114 3.52 -7.29 -19.22
N LEU A 115 4.35 -7.99 -18.46
CA LEU A 115 4.12 -9.38 -18.16
C LEU A 115 3.05 -9.48 -17.06
N THR A 116 1.86 -9.95 -17.43
CA THR A 116 0.76 -10.13 -16.50
C THR A 116 0.54 -11.61 -16.20
N ALA A 117 0.16 -11.92 -14.96
CA ALA A 117 -0.30 -13.26 -14.61
C ALA A 117 -1.71 -13.50 -15.19
N PRO A 118 -2.05 -14.75 -15.56
CA PRO A 118 -3.43 -15.06 -15.92
C PRO A 118 -4.37 -14.67 -14.76
N ALA A 119 -5.41 -13.92 -15.08
CA ALA A 119 -6.42 -13.56 -14.09
C ALA A 119 -7.09 -14.84 -13.56
N ALA A 120 -6.86 -15.17 -12.31
CA ALA A 120 -7.57 -16.25 -11.63
C ALA A 120 -8.83 -15.66 -11.00
N ALA A 121 -9.99 -16.11 -11.46
CA ALA A 121 -11.24 -15.78 -10.78
C ALA A 121 -11.15 -16.30 -9.34
N MET A 122 -11.31 -15.42 -8.37
CA MET A 122 -11.46 -15.82 -6.98
C MET A 122 -12.89 -16.24 -6.74
N GLU A 123 -13.06 -17.51 -6.35
CA GLU A 123 -14.36 -17.98 -5.88
C GLU A 123 -14.63 -17.41 -4.49
N ARG A 124 -15.87 -16.98 -4.29
CA ARG A 124 -16.35 -16.56 -2.97
C ARG A 124 -16.31 -17.76 -2.02
N PRO A 125 -15.56 -17.72 -0.93
CA PRO A 125 -15.50 -18.83 0.00
C PRO A 125 -16.84 -18.98 0.73
N GLU A 126 -17.27 -20.23 0.92
CA GLU A 126 -18.47 -20.52 1.70
C GLU A 126 -18.22 -20.31 3.20
N GLY A 127 -19.26 -19.91 3.92
CA GLY A 127 -19.24 -19.82 5.38
C GLY A 127 -18.53 -18.60 5.97
N VAL A 128 -18.05 -17.68 5.13
CA VAL A 128 -17.51 -16.40 5.61
C VAL A 128 -18.54 -15.27 5.49
N PRO A 129 -18.52 -14.28 6.40
CA PRO A 129 -19.44 -13.14 6.32
C PRO A 129 -19.18 -12.32 5.07
N VAL A 130 -20.26 -11.80 4.47
CA VAL A 130 -20.22 -10.83 3.38
C VAL A 130 -20.66 -9.49 3.93
N ILE A 131 -19.84 -8.47 3.69
CA ILE A 131 -20.09 -7.09 4.11
C ILE A 131 -20.29 -6.26 2.85
N GLU A 132 -21.49 -5.72 2.69
CA GLU A 132 -21.80 -4.81 1.60
C GLU A 132 -21.16 -3.44 1.84
N ILE A 133 -20.40 -2.96 0.87
CA ILE A 133 -19.78 -1.63 0.90
C ILE A 133 -20.67 -0.67 0.11
N ASP A 134 -21.12 0.39 0.75
CA ASP A 134 -21.81 1.47 0.07
C ASP A 134 -20.82 2.28 -0.78
N PRO A 135 -20.92 2.24 -2.12
CA PRO A 135 -20.03 2.99 -2.98
C PRO A 135 -20.09 4.52 -2.75
N ALA A 136 -21.21 5.03 -2.24
CA ALA A 136 -21.39 6.44 -1.95
C ALA A 136 -20.63 6.90 -0.68
N SER A 137 -20.23 5.96 0.17
CA SER A 137 -19.40 6.25 1.35
C SER A 137 -17.93 6.50 1.00
N ILE A 138 -17.50 6.15 -0.21
CA ILE A 138 -16.13 6.31 -0.67
C ILE A 138 -15.99 7.67 -1.35
N VAL A 139 -15.19 8.53 -0.74
CA VAL A 139 -14.94 9.89 -1.25
C VAL A 139 -13.85 9.83 -2.30
N CYS A 140 -14.06 10.48 -3.45
CA CYS A 140 -13.03 10.71 -4.44
C CYS A 140 -12.20 11.94 -4.04
N GLU A 141 -10.92 11.74 -3.80
CA GLU A 141 -9.96 12.81 -3.57
C GLU A 141 -9.43 13.38 -4.87
N THR A 142 -9.03 14.63 -4.84
CA THR A 142 -8.38 15.31 -5.97
C THR A 142 -7.06 15.91 -5.53
N ILE A 143 -6.08 15.87 -6.42
CA ILE A 143 -4.78 16.50 -6.17
C ILE A 143 -4.83 17.94 -6.71
N ASP A 144 -4.56 18.90 -5.86
CA ASP A 144 -4.35 20.28 -6.30
C ASP A 144 -2.92 20.43 -6.84
N TYR A 145 -2.79 20.33 -8.16
CA TYR A 145 -1.51 20.47 -8.84
C TYR A 145 -1.05 21.92 -8.99
N ASP A 146 -1.95 22.87 -8.77
CA ASP A 146 -1.67 24.31 -8.88
C ASP A 146 -1.31 24.90 -7.51
N ARG A 147 -1.31 24.07 -6.46
CA ARG A 147 -0.91 24.48 -5.14
C ARG A 147 0.55 24.92 -5.15
N THR A 148 0.78 26.17 -4.85
CA THR A 148 2.11 26.71 -4.60
C THR A 148 2.41 26.62 -3.12
N GLU A 149 3.46 25.89 -2.78
CA GLU A 149 4.00 25.91 -1.42
C GLU A 149 4.79 27.22 -1.23
N GLU A 150 4.74 27.76 -0.02
CA GLU A 150 5.62 28.86 0.34
C GLU A 150 7.07 28.34 0.39
N VAL A 151 7.92 28.86 -0.50
CA VAL A 151 9.32 28.46 -0.56
C VAL A 151 10.05 29.14 0.57
N LEU A 152 10.74 28.36 1.39
CA LEU A 152 11.59 28.91 2.45
C LEU A 152 12.70 29.76 1.85
N PRO A 153 13.03 30.93 2.45
CA PRO A 153 14.05 31.82 1.92
C PRO A 153 15.42 31.14 1.69
N GLU A 154 15.77 30.17 2.51
CA GLU A 154 16.98 29.37 2.37
C GLU A 154 16.97 28.51 1.10
N VAL A 155 15.81 28.00 0.72
CA VAL A 155 15.62 27.20 -0.51
C VAL A 155 15.63 28.12 -1.74
N ASP A 156 15.01 29.29 -1.65
CA ASP A 156 14.98 30.29 -2.74
C ASP A 156 16.38 30.86 -3.04
N ALA A 157 17.25 30.87 -2.03
CA ALA A 157 18.63 31.32 -2.16
C ALA A 157 19.58 30.29 -2.80
N LEU A 158 19.14 29.04 -2.99
CA LEU A 158 19.96 28.00 -3.60
C LEU A 158 20.25 28.28 -5.08
N THR A 159 21.47 28.03 -5.49
CA THR A 159 21.77 27.99 -6.92
C THR A 159 21.15 26.76 -7.57
N LYS A 160 20.95 26.78 -8.90
CA LYS A 160 20.45 25.62 -9.64
C LYS A 160 21.36 24.41 -9.47
N GLU A 161 22.66 24.64 -9.32
CA GLU A 161 23.65 23.59 -9.11
C GLU A 161 23.50 22.94 -7.73
N ASP A 162 23.35 23.76 -6.68
CA ASP A 162 23.14 23.25 -5.32
C ASP A 162 21.79 22.51 -5.21
N ALA A 163 20.73 23.05 -5.80
CA ALA A 163 19.44 22.39 -5.83
C ALA A 163 19.49 21.04 -6.56
N SER A 164 20.25 20.95 -7.66
CA SER A 164 20.46 19.68 -8.38
C SER A 164 21.22 18.66 -7.53
N LEU A 165 22.25 19.09 -6.79
CA LEU A 165 23.03 18.23 -5.90
C LEU A 165 22.18 17.71 -4.73
N LEU A 166 21.24 18.52 -4.21
CA LEU A 166 20.30 18.08 -3.17
C LEU A 166 19.35 16.99 -3.68
N LEU A 167 18.95 17.03 -4.96
CA LEU A 167 18.04 16.04 -5.55
C LEU A 167 18.76 14.73 -5.89
N ILE A 168 20.01 14.79 -6.37
CA ILE A 168 20.73 13.62 -6.88
C ILE A 168 21.66 13.02 -5.83
N GLY A 169 21.98 13.75 -4.79
CA GLY A 169 23.07 13.44 -3.85
C GLY A 169 24.43 13.85 -4.40
N ASP A 170 25.42 13.86 -3.54
CA ASP A 170 26.82 14.18 -3.90
C ASP A 170 27.59 12.87 -4.10
N PHE A 171 28.18 12.71 -5.27
CA PHE A 171 29.09 11.61 -5.55
C PHE A 171 30.51 12.12 -5.70
N ASP A 172 31.35 11.87 -4.71
CA ASP A 172 32.79 12.08 -4.82
C ASP A 172 33.50 10.74 -5.11
N PRO A 173 34.01 10.53 -6.31
CA PRO A 173 34.71 9.28 -6.69
C PRO A 173 36.00 9.05 -5.89
N ASN A 174 36.50 10.08 -5.21
CA ASN A 174 37.68 9.99 -4.38
C ASN A 174 37.39 9.81 -2.89
N ALA A 175 36.12 9.94 -2.49
CA ALA A 175 35.72 9.74 -1.10
C ALA A 175 35.81 8.26 -0.72
N LYS A 176 36.28 8.01 0.51
CA LYS A 176 36.36 6.65 1.06
C LYS A 176 35.23 6.43 2.06
N GLY A 177 34.59 5.26 1.99
CA GLY A 177 33.53 4.85 2.89
C GLY A 177 32.17 5.43 2.53
N PHE A 178 31.35 5.77 3.53
CA PHE A 178 29.95 6.20 3.34
C PHE A 178 29.78 7.58 2.68
N ALA A 179 30.84 8.35 2.54
CA ALA A 179 30.79 9.70 1.94
C ALA A 179 30.48 9.69 0.43
N SER A 180 30.45 8.51 -0.21
CA SER A 180 30.13 8.35 -1.64
C SER A 180 28.85 7.55 -1.88
N MET A 181 27.92 7.52 -0.94
CA MET A 181 26.65 6.79 -1.13
C MET A 181 25.72 7.55 -2.09
N ILE A 182 25.41 6.89 -3.21
CA ILE A 182 24.38 7.34 -4.15
C ILE A 182 23.03 7.38 -3.40
N GLY A 183 22.35 8.52 -3.45
CA GLY A 183 21.03 8.70 -2.83
C GLY A 183 21.05 9.14 -1.36
N ALA A 184 22.21 9.40 -0.77
CA ALA A 184 22.26 10.15 0.48
C ALA A 184 21.97 11.62 0.19
N ALA A 185 20.83 12.11 0.63
CA ALA A 185 20.53 13.54 0.60
C ALA A 185 21.60 14.29 1.41
N GLY A 186 22.32 15.19 0.77
CA GLY A 186 23.04 16.15 1.53
C GLY A 186 24.52 16.32 1.23
N ARG A 187 24.80 17.15 0.27
CA ARG A 187 25.93 18.04 0.43
C ARG A 187 25.58 19.06 1.50
N HIS A 188 26.47 19.27 2.48
CA HIS A 188 26.42 20.45 3.32
C HIS A 188 26.60 21.68 2.41
N VAL A 189 25.51 22.39 2.14
CA VAL A 189 25.56 23.72 1.53
C VAL A 189 25.76 24.67 2.70
N CYS A 190 26.98 25.21 2.86
CA CYS A 190 27.28 26.27 3.83
C CYS A 190 26.99 27.61 3.21
#